data_0a2a34a4959a617e004982fbb6bc9bb1
#
_entry.id   0a2a34a4959a617e004982fbb6bc9bb1
#
_cell.length_a   1.000
_cell.length_b   1.000
_cell.length_c   1.000
_cell.angle_alpha   90.00
_cell.angle_beta   90.00
_cell.angle_gamma   90.00
#
_symmetry.space_group_name_H-M   'P 1'
#
loop_
_entity.id
_entity.type
_entity.pdbx_description
1 polymer ?
#
loop_
_entity_poly.entity_id
_entity_poly.type
_entity_poly.pdbx_seq_one_letter_code
_entity_poly.pdbx_strand_id
1 'polypeptide(L)'
;EAEDIFFSYAKGQKPVLDHVSLSVGPEERVGILGPSGYGKTTLMKILAGYQKPDSGRVFLDGRPLPKSGYCPVQMIWHHPEKAMNPRLTLGESLKEADNIDRQLEIGLGIEPDWKTRYPQELSGGELQRFCIARALGQRTRYLIADEISTMLDLITQGQIWNFLMEETARRQIGMLVVSHSKDLLDYICTRQIKL
;
A
#
# COMPACT_ATOMS: atom_id res chain seq x y z
N GLU A 1 5.09 -13.10 3.77
CA GLU A 1 6.02 -13.34 4.88
C GLU A 1 7.35 -12.67 4.60
N ALA A 2 7.96 -12.11 5.63
CA ALA A 2 9.33 -11.63 5.62
C ALA A 2 10.12 -12.36 6.70
N GLU A 3 11.29 -12.86 6.35
CA GLU A 3 12.14 -13.62 7.25
C GLU A 3 13.50 -12.95 7.35
N ASP A 4 13.88 -12.59 8.59
CA ASP A 4 15.22 -12.14 8.97
C ASP A 4 15.73 -10.96 8.12
N ILE A 5 14.85 -9.98 7.86
CA ILE A 5 15.17 -8.84 7.00
C ILE A 5 16.19 -7.92 7.68
N PHE A 6 17.34 -7.78 7.05
CA PHE A 6 18.37 -6.82 7.41
C PHE A 6 18.58 -5.84 6.26
N PHE A 7 18.65 -4.54 6.59
CA PHE A 7 18.85 -3.51 5.58
C PHE A 7 19.54 -2.28 6.15
N SER A 8 20.52 -1.75 5.40
CA SER A 8 21.20 -0.48 5.66
C SER A 8 21.34 0.32 4.36
N TYR A 9 21.13 1.63 4.38
CA TYR A 9 21.32 2.49 3.21
C TYR A 9 22.79 2.68 2.81
N ALA A 10 23.72 2.52 3.75
CA ALA A 10 25.15 2.59 3.47
C ALA A 10 25.92 1.61 4.35
N LYS A 11 26.96 1.00 3.78
CA LYS A 11 27.86 0.10 4.52
C LYS A 11 28.48 0.81 5.72
N GLY A 12 28.42 0.19 6.88
CA GLY A 12 29.00 0.71 8.13
C GLY A 12 28.12 1.71 8.89
N GLN A 13 26.94 2.05 8.39
CA GLN A 13 25.93 2.80 9.14
C GLN A 13 25.06 1.86 9.99
N LYS A 14 24.41 2.44 11.01
CA LYS A 14 23.41 1.71 11.80
C LYS A 14 22.32 1.14 10.86
N PRO A 15 21.98 -0.13 10.99
CA PRO A 15 20.93 -0.73 10.16
C PRO A 15 19.59 -0.02 10.39
N VAL A 16 18.83 0.12 9.32
CA VAL A 16 17.46 0.65 9.34
C VAL A 16 16.48 -0.45 9.70
N LEU A 17 16.76 -1.67 9.25
CA LEU A 17 16.05 -2.88 9.64
C LEU A 17 17.07 -3.89 10.16
N ASP A 18 16.83 -4.40 11.36
CA ASP A 18 17.74 -5.29 12.05
C ASP A 18 17.02 -6.61 12.38
N HIS A 19 17.21 -7.61 11.52
CA HIS A 19 16.64 -8.95 11.65
C HIS A 19 15.11 -8.99 11.85
N VAL A 20 14.38 -8.19 11.06
CA VAL A 20 12.93 -8.06 11.17
C VAL A 20 12.23 -9.22 10.48
N SER A 21 11.33 -9.90 11.21
CA SER A 21 10.46 -10.94 10.65
C SER A 21 9.00 -10.62 10.92
N LEU A 22 8.13 -10.84 9.91
CA LEU A 22 6.69 -10.69 10.04
C LEU A 22 5.94 -11.53 9.00
N SER A 23 4.69 -11.81 9.30
CA SER A 23 3.77 -12.46 8.34
C SER A 23 2.44 -11.71 8.32
N VAL A 24 1.75 -11.79 7.17
CA VAL A 24 0.38 -11.31 6.99
C VAL A 24 -0.39 -12.43 6.30
N GLY A 25 -1.46 -12.89 6.92
CA GLY A 25 -2.35 -13.90 6.34
C GLY A 25 -3.37 -13.28 5.36
N PRO A 26 -4.06 -14.12 4.54
CA PRO A 26 -5.26 -13.70 3.81
C PRO A 26 -6.29 -13.11 4.79
N GLU A 27 -6.99 -12.05 4.37
CA GLU A 27 -7.98 -11.32 5.18
C GLU A 27 -7.44 -10.65 6.47
N GLU A 28 -6.20 -10.93 6.84
CA GLU A 28 -5.59 -10.34 8.01
C GLU A 28 -5.24 -8.87 7.76
N ARG A 29 -5.51 -8.00 8.72
CA ARG A 29 -5.14 -6.59 8.69
C ARG A 29 -4.15 -6.31 9.82
N VAL A 30 -2.87 -6.18 9.45
CA VAL A 30 -1.76 -5.99 10.40
C VAL A 30 -1.38 -4.52 10.44
N GLY A 31 -1.48 -3.89 11.61
CA GLY A 31 -1.02 -2.53 11.84
C GLY A 31 0.44 -2.49 12.26
N ILE A 32 1.22 -1.57 11.70
CA ILE A 32 2.60 -1.31 12.13
C ILE A 32 2.65 0.00 12.90
N LEU A 33 3.05 -0.11 14.16
CA LEU A 33 3.35 1.01 15.05
C LEU A 33 4.87 1.23 15.13
N GLY A 34 5.26 2.48 15.21
CA GLY A 34 6.64 2.86 15.45
C GLY A 34 6.87 4.34 15.17
N PRO A 35 7.88 4.96 15.78
CA PRO A 35 8.23 6.35 15.51
C PRO A 35 8.65 6.58 14.06
N SER A 36 8.61 7.84 13.60
CA SER A 36 9.18 8.21 12.30
C SER A 36 10.68 7.88 12.27
N GLY A 37 11.17 7.43 11.11
CA GLY A 37 12.58 7.06 10.94
C GLY A 37 12.95 5.64 11.37
N TYR A 38 12.03 4.85 11.92
CA TYR A 38 12.28 3.46 12.33
C TYR A 38 12.17 2.43 11.19
N GLY A 39 12.25 2.87 9.94
CA GLY A 39 12.34 1.96 8.80
C GLY A 39 11.02 1.40 8.29
N LYS A 40 9.86 1.87 8.79
CA LYS A 40 8.54 1.37 8.36
C LYS A 40 8.38 1.40 6.83
N THR A 41 8.55 2.57 6.20
CA THR A 41 8.46 2.71 4.74
C THR A 41 9.51 1.86 4.01
N THR A 42 10.71 1.69 4.58
CA THR A 42 11.74 0.82 4.00
C THR A 42 11.30 -0.64 4.02
N LEU A 43 10.74 -1.10 5.13
CA LEU A 43 10.16 -2.45 5.24
C LEU A 43 9.02 -2.63 4.22
N MET A 44 8.11 -1.66 4.09
CA MET A 44 7.02 -1.69 3.10
C MET A 44 7.56 -1.84 1.67
N LYS A 45 8.60 -1.06 1.32
CA LYS A 45 9.26 -1.15 0.00
C LYS A 45 9.87 -2.51 -0.25
N ILE A 46 10.49 -3.12 0.77
CA ILE A 46 11.06 -4.46 0.66
C ILE A 46 9.97 -5.51 0.47
N LEU A 47 8.89 -5.44 1.24
CA LEU A 47 7.74 -6.35 1.12
C LEU A 47 7.03 -6.25 -0.22
N ALA A 48 6.95 -5.06 -0.79
CA ALA A 48 6.36 -4.82 -2.12
C ALA A 48 7.34 -5.10 -3.29
N GLY A 49 8.59 -5.46 -2.99
CA GLY A 49 9.62 -5.75 -4.02
C GLY A 49 10.27 -4.52 -4.65
N TYR A 50 10.01 -3.31 -4.15
CA TYR A 50 10.64 -2.07 -4.64
C TYR A 50 12.07 -1.88 -4.13
N GLN A 51 12.43 -2.53 -3.03
CA GLN A 51 13.76 -2.47 -2.43
C GLN A 51 14.23 -3.89 -2.11
N LYS A 52 15.49 -4.20 -2.46
CA LYS A 52 16.10 -5.47 -2.09
C LYS A 52 16.71 -5.35 -0.69
N PRO A 53 16.48 -6.29 0.23
CA PRO A 53 17.19 -6.34 1.50
C PRO A 53 18.66 -6.73 1.32
N ASP A 54 19.53 -6.39 2.28
CA ASP A 54 20.93 -6.83 2.31
C ASP A 54 21.03 -8.32 2.67
N SER A 55 20.18 -8.76 3.62
CA SER A 55 19.96 -10.19 3.93
C SER A 55 18.50 -10.44 4.32
N GLY A 56 18.13 -11.71 4.44
CA GLY A 56 16.75 -12.13 4.64
C GLY A 56 15.98 -12.35 3.34
N ARG A 57 14.72 -12.73 3.44
CA ARG A 57 13.89 -13.10 2.29
C ARG A 57 12.45 -12.64 2.47
N VAL A 58 11.78 -12.40 1.34
CA VAL A 58 10.34 -12.14 1.29
C VAL A 58 9.67 -13.23 0.47
N PHE A 59 8.60 -13.78 1.01
CA PHE A 59 7.80 -14.83 0.38
C PHE A 59 6.35 -14.37 0.20
N LEU A 60 5.80 -14.73 -0.94
CA LEU A 60 4.39 -14.64 -1.26
C LEU A 60 3.84 -16.07 -1.34
N ASP A 61 3.00 -16.45 -0.39
CA ASP A 61 2.43 -17.81 -0.31
C ASP A 61 3.48 -18.92 -0.41
N GLY A 62 4.55 -18.79 0.39
CA GLY A 62 5.66 -19.75 0.43
C GLY A 62 6.61 -19.73 -0.76
N ARG A 63 6.44 -18.79 -1.71
CA ARG A 63 7.30 -18.62 -2.89
C ARG A 63 7.96 -17.23 -2.89
N PRO A 64 9.17 -17.09 -3.43
CA PRO A 64 9.78 -15.77 -3.60
C PRO A 64 8.89 -14.81 -4.42
N LEU A 65 8.97 -13.52 -4.14
CA LEU A 65 8.28 -12.51 -4.95
C LEU A 65 8.65 -12.62 -6.44
N PRO A 66 7.69 -12.33 -7.35
CA PRO A 66 7.97 -12.28 -8.78
C PRO A 66 9.11 -11.29 -9.09
N LYS A 67 10.07 -11.69 -9.92
CA LYS A 67 11.18 -10.82 -10.36
C LYS A 67 10.80 -9.89 -11.50
N SER A 68 9.71 -10.16 -12.19
CA SER A 68 9.21 -9.40 -13.34
C SER A 68 7.70 -9.59 -13.50
N GLY A 69 7.06 -8.67 -14.23
CA GLY A 69 5.62 -8.68 -14.44
C GLY A 69 4.85 -8.14 -13.23
N TYR A 70 3.58 -8.48 -13.15
CA TYR A 70 2.69 -8.01 -12.08
C TYR A 70 3.03 -8.65 -10.73
N CYS A 71 3.27 -7.84 -9.72
CA CYS A 71 3.45 -8.31 -8.34
C CYS A 71 2.09 -8.33 -7.63
N PRO A 72 1.62 -9.46 -7.06
CA PRO A 72 0.37 -9.52 -6.31
C PRO A 72 0.40 -8.78 -4.96
N VAL A 73 1.56 -8.31 -4.53
CA VAL A 73 1.72 -7.40 -3.38
C VAL A 73 1.78 -5.97 -3.91
N GLN A 74 0.73 -5.21 -3.68
CA GLN A 74 0.62 -3.83 -4.14
C GLN A 74 0.79 -2.85 -3.00
N MET A 75 1.42 -1.69 -3.27
CA MET A 75 1.65 -0.64 -2.28
C MET A 75 0.95 0.66 -2.68
N ILE A 76 0.16 1.21 -1.76
CA ILE A 76 -0.40 2.54 -1.84
C ILE A 76 0.55 3.47 -1.08
N TRP A 77 1.06 4.47 -1.78
CA TRP A 77 2.06 5.40 -1.25
C TRP A 77 1.43 6.56 -0.50
N HIS A 78 2.14 7.04 0.50
CA HIS A 78 1.79 8.25 1.24
C HIS A 78 1.68 9.51 0.35
N HIS A 79 2.49 9.59 -0.70
CA HIS A 79 2.54 10.71 -1.63
C HIS A 79 2.00 10.29 -3.01
N PRO A 80 0.69 10.50 -3.28
CA PRO A 80 0.08 10.08 -4.54
C PRO A 80 0.69 10.76 -5.78
N GLU A 81 1.17 12.01 -5.65
CA GLU A 81 1.83 12.75 -6.73
C GLU A 81 3.16 12.14 -7.17
N LYS A 82 3.81 11.34 -6.30
CA LYS A 82 5.04 10.60 -6.64
C LYS A 82 4.76 9.19 -7.16
N ALA A 83 3.55 8.71 -6.97
CA ALA A 83 3.14 7.37 -7.36
C ALA A 83 2.55 7.31 -8.78
N MET A 84 2.08 8.44 -9.31
CA MET A 84 1.45 8.53 -10.62
C MET A 84 2.41 9.14 -11.65
N ASN A 85 2.35 8.65 -12.90
CA ASN A 85 3.11 9.23 -14.00
C ASN A 85 2.47 10.56 -14.43
N PRO A 86 3.16 11.71 -14.27
CA PRO A 86 2.58 13.02 -14.57
C PRO A 86 2.33 13.28 -16.07
N ARG A 87 2.79 12.37 -16.95
CA ARG A 87 2.63 12.47 -18.41
C ARG A 87 1.46 11.67 -18.95
N LEU A 88 0.82 10.87 -18.12
CA LEU A 88 -0.35 10.06 -18.45
C LEU A 88 -1.60 10.69 -17.85
N THR A 89 -2.72 10.59 -18.55
CA THR A 89 -4.01 10.86 -17.94
C THR A 89 -4.30 9.82 -16.87
N LEU A 90 -5.20 10.15 -15.94
CA LEU A 90 -5.55 9.23 -14.86
C LEU A 90 -6.23 7.97 -15.38
N GLY A 91 -7.02 8.07 -16.45
CA GLY A 91 -7.60 6.91 -17.12
C GLY A 91 -6.54 6.00 -17.77
N GLU A 92 -5.46 6.57 -18.30
CA GLU A 92 -4.32 5.78 -18.82
C GLU A 92 -3.54 5.13 -17.67
N SER A 93 -3.33 5.85 -16.58
CA SER A 93 -2.68 5.32 -15.37
C SER A 93 -3.45 4.16 -14.75
N LEU A 94 -4.78 4.16 -14.81
CA LEU A 94 -5.58 3.02 -14.36
C LEU A 94 -5.41 1.78 -15.24
N LYS A 95 -5.08 1.94 -16.54
CA LYS A 95 -4.80 0.80 -17.44
C LYS A 95 -3.50 0.07 -17.12
N GLU A 96 -2.59 0.69 -16.34
CA GLU A 96 -1.39 0.02 -15.83
C GLU A 96 -1.73 -1.06 -14.79
N ALA A 97 -2.87 -0.93 -14.14
CA ALA A 97 -3.38 -1.93 -13.21
C ALA A 97 -4.02 -3.10 -13.97
N ASP A 98 -4.04 -4.23 -13.29
CA ASP A 98 -4.65 -5.44 -13.81
C ASP A 98 -6.18 -5.36 -13.68
N ASN A 99 -6.84 -4.92 -14.74
CA ASN A 99 -8.30 -4.91 -14.90
C ASN A 99 -9.08 -4.34 -13.71
N ILE A 100 -9.23 -3.02 -13.68
CA ILE A 100 -10.01 -2.32 -12.65
C ILE A 100 -11.50 -2.42 -12.98
N ASP A 101 -12.29 -2.90 -12.03
CA ASP A 101 -13.73 -2.97 -12.12
C ASP A 101 -14.36 -1.57 -11.96
N ARG A 102 -15.41 -1.28 -12.72
CA ARG A 102 -16.22 -0.07 -12.58
C ARG A 102 -16.81 0.08 -11.16
N GLN A 103 -17.13 -1.00 -10.49
CA GLN A 103 -17.64 -0.98 -9.11
C GLN A 103 -16.59 -0.45 -8.14
N LEU A 104 -15.32 -0.75 -8.37
CA LEU A 104 -14.20 -0.21 -7.61
C LEU A 104 -14.07 1.31 -7.78
N GLU A 105 -14.22 1.82 -9.02
CA GLU A 105 -14.20 3.26 -9.30
C GLU A 105 -15.35 3.98 -8.57
N ILE A 106 -16.56 3.41 -8.63
CA ILE A 106 -17.76 3.95 -7.95
C ILE A 106 -17.57 3.94 -6.43
N GLY A 107 -17.11 2.83 -5.86
CA GLY A 107 -16.90 2.69 -4.42
C GLY A 107 -15.84 3.65 -3.87
N LEU A 108 -14.85 3.99 -4.69
CA LEU A 108 -13.85 5.00 -4.37
C LEU A 108 -14.32 6.44 -4.68
N GLY A 109 -15.53 6.63 -5.26
CA GLY A 109 -16.03 7.94 -5.64
C GLY A 109 -15.17 8.63 -6.69
N ILE A 110 -14.67 7.85 -7.67
CA ILE A 110 -13.92 8.40 -8.82
C ILE A 110 -14.92 8.90 -9.86
N GLU A 111 -14.89 10.21 -10.09
CA GLU A 111 -15.76 10.84 -11.09
C GLU A 111 -15.25 10.53 -12.51
N PRO A 112 -16.17 10.25 -13.47
CA PRO A 112 -15.77 9.86 -14.83
C PRO A 112 -14.93 10.91 -15.57
N ASP A 113 -15.19 12.21 -15.35
CA ASP A 113 -14.47 13.32 -15.96
C ASP A 113 -13.02 13.46 -15.45
N TRP A 114 -12.72 12.98 -14.24
CA TRP A 114 -11.36 12.99 -13.72
C TRP A 114 -10.42 12.08 -14.53
N LYS A 115 -10.93 11.06 -15.19
CA LYS A 115 -10.11 10.11 -15.98
C LYS A 115 -9.43 10.75 -17.19
N THR A 116 -9.96 11.89 -17.66
CA THR A 116 -9.35 12.64 -18.78
C THR A 116 -8.30 13.65 -18.32
N ARG A 117 -8.18 13.89 -17.01
CA ARG A 117 -7.25 14.84 -16.41
C ARG A 117 -5.90 14.21 -16.12
N TYR A 118 -4.90 15.06 -15.96
CA TYR A 118 -3.56 14.69 -15.52
C TYR A 118 -3.44 14.75 -13.98
N PRO A 119 -2.47 14.03 -13.38
CA PRO A 119 -2.29 14.02 -11.92
C PRO A 119 -2.21 15.40 -11.25
N GLN A 120 -1.58 16.37 -11.90
CA GLN A 120 -1.42 17.73 -11.39
C GLN A 120 -2.71 18.57 -11.39
N GLU A 121 -3.77 18.10 -12.03
CA GLU A 121 -5.06 18.79 -12.12
C GLU A 121 -6.05 18.34 -11.04
N LEU A 122 -5.65 17.39 -10.17
CA LEU A 122 -6.46 16.88 -9.09
C LEU A 122 -5.92 17.29 -7.72
N SER A 123 -6.82 17.40 -6.74
CA SER A 123 -6.44 17.48 -5.33
C SER A 123 -5.75 16.21 -4.85
N GLY A 124 -4.97 16.30 -3.75
CA GLY A 124 -4.31 15.12 -3.19
C GLY A 124 -5.26 13.99 -2.83
N GLY A 125 -6.46 14.32 -2.32
CA GLY A 125 -7.49 13.32 -1.98
C GLY A 125 -8.11 12.64 -3.21
N GLU A 126 -8.38 13.39 -4.27
CA GLU A 126 -8.87 12.84 -5.54
C GLU A 126 -7.80 11.94 -6.16
N LEU A 127 -6.55 12.38 -6.19
CA LEU A 127 -5.43 11.61 -6.72
C LEU A 127 -5.18 10.32 -5.92
N GLN A 128 -5.36 10.38 -4.58
CA GLN A 128 -5.22 9.21 -3.71
C GLN A 128 -6.22 8.11 -4.07
N ARG A 129 -7.45 8.46 -4.45
CA ARG A 129 -8.46 7.49 -4.90
C ARG A 129 -8.00 6.71 -6.13
N PHE A 130 -7.32 7.36 -7.08
CA PHE A 130 -6.70 6.69 -8.24
C PHE A 130 -5.53 5.79 -7.84
N CYS A 131 -4.69 6.20 -6.88
CA CYS A 131 -3.61 5.36 -6.36
C CYS A 131 -4.17 4.09 -5.70
N ILE A 132 -5.25 4.21 -4.93
CA ILE A 132 -5.94 3.08 -4.31
C ILE A 132 -6.55 2.16 -5.39
N ALA A 133 -7.29 2.72 -6.35
CA ALA A 133 -7.89 1.95 -7.44
C ALA A 133 -6.82 1.15 -8.19
N ARG A 134 -5.69 1.80 -8.55
CA ARG A 134 -4.59 1.15 -9.26
C ARG A 134 -3.98 0.00 -8.45
N ALA A 135 -3.89 0.12 -7.14
CA ALA A 135 -3.35 -0.93 -6.27
C ALA A 135 -4.32 -2.10 -6.07
N LEU A 136 -5.62 -1.93 -6.33
CA LEU A 136 -6.65 -2.94 -6.17
C LEU A 136 -6.99 -3.70 -7.47
N GLY A 137 -6.03 -3.87 -8.39
CA GLY A 137 -6.18 -4.71 -9.57
C GLY A 137 -6.64 -6.13 -9.22
N GLN A 138 -7.22 -6.87 -10.19
CA GLN A 138 -7.85 -8.18 -9.93
C GLN A 138 -6.90 -9.23 -9.33
N ARG A 139 -5.60 -9.19 -9.67
CA ARG A 139 -4.60 -10.13 -9.15
C ARG A 139 -3.96 -9.69 -7.83
N THR A 140 -4.38 -8.57 -7.23
CA THR A 140 -3.87 -8.14 -5.93
C THR A 140 -4.30 -9.11 -4.85
N ARG A 141 -3.35 -9.62 -4.08
CA ARG A 141 -3.56 -10.55 -2.96
C ARG A 141 -3.16 -9.95 -1.61
N TYR A 142 -2.23 -9.02 -1.63
CA TYR A 142 -1.80 -8.27 -0.43
C TYR A 142 -1.69 -6.80 -0.76
N LEU A 143 -2.17 -5.97 0.16
CA LEU A 143 -2.17 -4.52 0.05
C LEU A 143 -1.34 -3.92 1.17
N ILE A 144 -0.39 -3.07 0.82
CA ILE A 144 0.40 -2.29 1.76
C ILE A 144 -0.09 -0.84 1.71
N ALA A 145 -0.59 -0.33 2.83
CA ALA A 145 -1.09 1.03 2.98
C ALA A 145 -0.12 1.84 3.87
N ASP A 146 0.71 2.69 3.26
CA ASP A 146 1.72 3.50 3.98
C ASP A 146 1.19 4.94 4.15
N GLU A 147 0.57 5.21 5.30
CA GLU A 147 0.04 6.53 5.70
C GLU A 147 -0.91 7.17 4.67
N ILE A 148 -1.74 6.38 4.02
CA ILE A 148 -2.52 6.74 2.83
C ILE A 148 -3.62 7.77 3.05
N SER A 149 -3.94 8.11 4.29
CA SER A 149 -5.08 8.97 4.63
C SER A 149 -4.70 10.27 5.33
N THR A 150 -3.41 10.56 5.50
CA THR A 150 -2.92 11.75 6.22
C THR A 150 -3.28 13.08 5.54
N MET A 151 -3.51 13.08 4.23
CA MET A 151 -3.89 14.26 3.43
C MET A 151 -5.40 14.40 3.23
N LEU A 152 -6.20 13.51 3.84
CA LEU A 152 -7.65 13.48 3.66
C LEU A 152 -8.35 14.12 4.87
N ASP A 153 -9.48 14.77 4.62
CA ASP A 153 -10.40 15.14 5.68
C ASP A 153 -11.01 13.88 6.34
N LEU A 154 -11.51 14.04 7.56
CA LEU A 154 -11.98 12.91 8.38
C LEU A 154 -13.14 12.12 7.73
N ILE A 155 -14.02 12.81 6.97
CA ILE A 155 -15.16 12.15 6.31
C ILE A 155 -14.64 11.29 5.16
N THR A 156 -13.81 11.84 4.30
CA THR A 156 -13.17 11.12 3.18
C THR A 156 -12.31 9.99 3.69
N GLN A 157 -11.55 10.20 4.78
CA GLN A 157 -10.76 9.16 5.43
C GLN A 157 -11.63 7.98 5.85
N GLY A 158 -12.75 8.23 6.57
CA GLY A 158 -13.68 7.20 6.98
C GLY A 158 -14.29 6.42 5.80
N GLN A 159 -14.71 7.13 4.75
CA GLN A 159 -15.25 6.51 3.53
C GLN A 159 -14.24 5.58 2.86
N ILE A 160 -12.98 6.03 2.68
CA ILE A 160 -11.93 5.23 2.03
C ILE A 160 -11.58 4.00 2.86
N TRP A 161 -11.43 4.14 4.19
CA TRP A 161 -11.08 2.99 5.02
C TRP A 161 -12.22 1.97 5.12
N ASN A 162 -13.48 2.41 5.22
CA ASN A 162 -14.62 1.50 5.19
C ASN A 162 -14.68 0.73 3.87
N PHE A 163 -14.53 1.43 2.75
CA PHE A 163 -14.45 0.79 1.43
C PHE A 163 -13.30 -0.22 1.33
N LEU A 164 -12.09 0.15 1.79
CA LEU A 164 -10.93 -0.76 1.78
C LEU A 164 -11.17 -2.00 2.64
N MET A 165 -11.76 -1.85 3.82
CA MET A 165 -12.09 -2.99 4.70
C MET A 165 -13.09 -3.94 4.05
N GLU A 166 -14.16 -3.41 3.44
CA GLU A 166 -15.18 -4.21 2.74
C GLU A 166 -14.58 -4.93 1.53
N GLU A 167 -13.85 -4.21 0.69
CA GLU A 167 -13.28 -4.74 -0.55
C GLU A 167 -12.19 -5.79 -0.28
N THR A 168 -11.31 -5.54 0.70
CA THR A 168 -10.28 -6.50 1.08
C THR A 168 -10.86 -7.75 1.73
N ALA A 169 -11.89 -7.63 2.55
CA ALA A 169 -12.60 -8.77 3.11
C ALA A 169 -13.31 -9.59 2.02
N ARG A 170 -14.04 -8.92 1.12
CA ARG A 170 -14.74 -9.57 -0.01
C ARG A 170 -13.79 -10.37 -0.91
N ARG A 171 -12.58 -9.87 -1.12
CA ARG A 171 -11.56 -10.47 -2.00
C ARG A 171 -10.52 -11.30 -1.29
N GLN A 172 -10.61 -11.45 0.02
CA GLN A 172 -9.64 -12.17 0.85
C GLN A 172 -8.21 -11.61 0.72
N ILE A 173 -8.08 -10.28 0.62
CA ILE A 173 -6.81 -9.59 0.51
C ILE A 173 -6.24 -9.34 1.91
N GLY A 174 -5.02 -9.83 2.16
CA GLY A 174 -4.27 -9.47 3.37
C GLY A 174 -3.79 -8.01 3.31
N MET A 175 -3.82 -7.29 4.44
CA MET A 175 -3.47 -5.87 4.47
C MET A 175 -2.40 -5.57 5.52
N LEU A 176 -1.40 -4.77 5.15
CA LEU A 176 -0.42 -4.20 6.05
C LEU A 176 -0.59 -2.68 6.09
N VAL A 177 -0.86 -2.14 7.26
CA VAL A 177 -1.23 -0.73 7.44
C VAL A 177 -0.22 -0.02 8.32
N VAL A 178 0.35 1.06 7.82
CA VAL A 178 1.16 2.01 8.59
C VAL A 178 0.35 3.27 8.84
N SER A 179 0.23 3.68 10.09
CA SER A 179 -0.38 4.96 10.47
C SER A 179 0.22 5.47 11.77
N HIS A 180 0.24 6.79 11.93
CA HIS A 180 0.56 7.44 13.20
C HIS A 180 -0.64 7.48 14.16
N SER A 181 -1.86 7.32 13.64
CA SER A 181 -3.08 7.29 14.45
C SER A 181 -3.29 5.89 15.03
N LYS A 182 -3.09 5.76 16.34
CA LYS A 182 -3.36 4.52 17.05
C LYS A 182 -4.85 4.15 16.97
N ASP A 183 -5.74 5.13 17.11
CA ASP A 183 -7.20 4.92 17.05
C ASP A 183 -7.62 4.35 15.70
N LEU A 184 -7.00 4.83 14.60
CA LEU A 184 -7.25 4.30 13.27
C LEU A 184 -6.79 2.84 13.16
N LEU A 185 -5.59 2.52 13.66
CA LEU A 185 -5.09 1.14 13.66
C LEU A 185 -5.94 0.21 14.55
N ASP A 186 -6.39 0.69 15.70
CA ASP A 186 -7.29 -0.06 16.60
C ASP A 186 -8.64 -0.34 15.91
N TYR A 187 -9.11 0.56 15.04
CA TYR A 187 -10.35 0.39 14.29
C TYR A 187 -10.22 -0.56 13.10
N ILE A 188 -9.11 -0.47 12.35
CA ILE A 188 -8.94 -1.18 11.07
C ILE A 188 -8.32 -2.56 11.25
N CYS A 189 -7.31 -2.69 12.13
CA CYS A 189 -6.41 -3.82 12.16
C CYS A 189 -6.90 -4.94 13.07
N THR A 190 -6.69 -6.18 12.65
CA THR A 190 -6.96 -7.39 13.44
C THR A 190 -5.88 -7.64 14.49
N ARG A 191 -4.65 -7.19 14.23
CA ARG A 191 -3.54 -7.15 15.20
C ARG A 191 -2.57 -6.04 14.87
N GLN A 192 -1.69 -5.74 15.82
CA GLN A 192 -0.66 -4.71 15.66
C GLN A 192 0.71 -5.26 16.06
N ILE A 193 1.75 -4.78 15.39
CA ILE A 193 3.16 -5.05 15.70
C ILE A 193 3.91 -3.73 15.90
N LYS A 194 4.95 -3.76 16.73
CA LYS A 194 5.87 -2.63 16.89
C LYS A 194 7.16 -2.94 16.14
N LEU A 195 7.64 -1.94 15.42
CA LEU A 195 8.97 -1.90 14.80
C LEU A 195 9.94 -1.14 15.68
#